data_f3ec640135abaa781fd4620c43929add
#
_entry.id   f3ec640135abaa781fd4620c43929add
#
_cell.length_a   1.000
_cell.length_b   1.000
_cell.length_c   1.000
_cell.angle_alpha   90.00
_cell.angle_beta   90.00
_cell.angle_gamma   90.00
#
_symmetry.space_group_name_H-M   'P 1'
#
loop_
_entity.id
_entity.type
_entity.pdbx_description
1 polymer ?
#
loop_
_entity_poly.entity_id
_entity_poly.type
_entity_poly.pdbx_seq_one_letter_code
_entity_poly.pdbx_strand_id
1 'polypeptide(L)'
;MSYMDEFNFWLNDDYFDQATKDELLAIRNNEGEIEERFYKELEFGTGGLRGVIGAGTNRMNIYTVRKASQGLANYIIKANGQKKGIAIAYDSRFMSPEFADEAALCMAANGIKAYVFESLRPTPELSFALRTLGCISGIVITASHNPPEYNGYKVYWEDGAQITAPKDKEIIAEVKNVTDYHTVKTMDKQEAINAGLYQVIGKEIDDAYMVELKKQIIHPDVIKEVADDIKIVYTPLCGTGNKPVRRILSELGFKNVYVVPEQENPDPKFTTLDYPNPEDPKAFTYALKLAKEKNADIVLATDPDADRLGVYALDTASGEYKSFTGNMSGTVS
;
A
#
# COMPACT_ATOMS: atom_id res chain seq x y z
N MET A 1 1.87 29.17 -12.60
CA MET A 1 0.88 29.93 -11.76
C MET A 1 1.52 30.17 -10.40
N SER A 2 1.16 31.23 -9.67
CA SER A 2 1.55 31.36 -8.28
C SER A 2 0.75 30.35 -7.42
N TYR A 3 1.20 30.06 -6.20
CA TYR A 3 0.43 29.18 -5.31
C TYR A 3 -0.98 29.71 -5.01
N MET A 4 -1.14 31.05 -5.00
CA MET A 4 -2.45 31.71 -4.82
C MET A 4 -3.35 31.56 -6.06
N ASP A 5 -2.78 31.55 -7.27
CA ASP A 5 -3.54 31.31 -8.51
C ASP A 5 -4.06 29.87 -8.51
N GLU A 6 -3.24 28.89 -8.13
CA GLU A 6 -3.62 27.47 -8.01
C GLU A 6 -4.71 27.27 -6.94
N PHE A 7 -4.54 27.87 -5.75
CA PHE A 7 -5.55 27.83 -4.70
C PHE A 7 -6.89 28.39 -5.18
N ASN A 8 -6.88 29.56 -5.85
CA ASN A 8 -8.10 30.17 -6.40
C ASN A 8 -8.71 29.34 -7.52
N PHE A 9 -7.90 28.70 -8.36
CA PHE A 9 -8.37 27.77 -9.38
C PHE A 9 -9.12 26.60 -8.75
N TRP A 10 -8.53 25.93 -7.74
CA TRP A 10 -9.19 24.83 -7.04
C TRP A 10 -10.49 25.22 -6.34
N LEU A 11 -10.59 26.43 -5.82
CA LEU A 11 -11.81 26.94 -5.20
C LEU A 11 -12.95 27.20 -6.18
N ASN A 12 -12.63 27.67 -7.40
CA ASN A 12 -13.64 28.21 -8.31
C ASN A 12 -14.00 27.26 -9.45
N ASP A 13 -13.10 26.34 -9.82
CA ASP A 13 -13.34 25.42 -10.93
C ASP A 13 -14.32 24.30 -10.52
N ASP A 14 -15.21 23.92 -11.42
CA ASP A 14 -16.27 22.93 -11.20
C ASP A 14 -15.77 21.47 -11.22
N TYR A 15 -14.52 21.25 -11.65
CA TYR A 15 -13.86 19.94 -11.57
C TYR A 15 -13.69 19.46 -10.11
N PHE A 16 -13.52 20.38 -9.17
CA PHE A 16 -13.33 20.08 -7.77
C PHE A 16 -14.65 20.02 -7.02
N ASP A 17 -14.83 19.00 -6.20
CA ASP A 17 -16.06 18.80 -5.43
C ASP A 17 -16.21 19.80 -4.27
N GLN A 18 -17.43 19.85 -3.71
CA GLN A 18 -17.75 20.79 -2.65
C GLN A 18 -16.96 20.53 -1.36
N ALA A 19 -16.70 19.25 -1.03
CA ALA A 19 -15.94 18.89 0.18
C ALA A 19 -14.50 19.42 0.11
N THR A 20 -13.86 19.29 -1.04
CA THR A 20 -12.54 19.87 -1.33
C THR A 20 -12.55 21.39 -1.21
N LYS A 21 -13.56 22.05 -1.78
CA LYS A 21 -13.72 23.52 -1.67
C LYS A 21 -13.94 23.97 -0.24
N ASP A 22 -14.74 23.24 0.53
CA ASP A 22 -15.00 23.56 1.94
C ASP A 22 -13.72 23.42 2.79
N GLU A 23 -12.90 22.39 2.54
CA GLU A 23 -11.59 22.23 3.17
C GLU A 23 -10.67 23.42 2.85
N LEU A 24 -10.62 23.85 1.59
CA LEU A 24 -9.81 25.01 1.19
C LEU A 24 -10.32 26.32 1.77
N LEU A 25 -11.64 26.51 1.86
CA LEU A 25 -12.25 27.67 2.49
C LEU A 25 -11.89 27.78 3.98
N ALA A 26 -11.74 26.65 4.68
CA ALA A 26 -11.35 26.62 6.08
C ALA A 26 -9.95 27.20 6.32
N ILE A 27 -9.06 27.10 5.34
CA ILE A 27 -7.68 27.60 5.43
C ILE A 27 -7.45 28.95 4.74
N ARG A 28 -8.48 29.58 4.15
CA ARG A 28 -8.34 30.76 3.30
C ARG A 28 -7.63 31.97 3.94
N ASN A 29 -7.60 32.03 5.27
CA ASN A 29 -6.93 33.07 6.03
C ASN A 29 -5.56 32.63 6.58
N ASN A 30 -5.07 31.44 6.22
CA ASN A 30 -3.78 30.91 6.61
C ASN A 30 -2.87 30.80 5.39
N GLU A 31 -2.18 31.91 5.08
CA GLU A 31 -1.33 32.00 3.87
C GLU A 31 -0.21 30.93 3.87
N GLY A 32 0.38 30.63 5.02
CA GLY A 32 1.44 29.61 5.12
C GLY A 32 0.94 28.21 4.81
N GLU A 33 -0.29 27.87 5.22
CA GLU A 33 -0.92 26.59 4.88
C GLU A 33 -1.30 26.51 3.39
N ILE A 34 -1.78 27.62 2.81
CA ILE A 34 -2.09 27.72 1.38
C ILE A 34 -0.80 27.53 0.57
N GLU A 35 0.26 28.27 0.92
CA GLU A 35 1.55 28.14 0.24
C GLU A 35 2.06 26.69 0.31
N GLU A 36 2.06 26.07 1.47
CA GLU A 36 2.55 24.70 1.67
C GLU A 36 1.79 23.68 0.83
N ARG A 37 0.47 23.87 0.64
CA ARG A 37 -0.39 22.97 -0.16
C ARG A 37 -0.28 23.19 -1.67
N PHE A 38 0.17 24.37 -2.12
CA PHE A 38 0.11 24.76 -3.54
C PHE A 38 1.43 25.26 -4.13
N TYR A 39 2.54 25.38 -3.36
CA TYR A 39 3.81 25.91 -3.87
C TYR A 39 4.45 25.02 -4.94
N LYS A 40 4.08 23.75 -4.97
CA LYS A 40 4.49 22.76 -5.96
C LYS A 40 3.42 21.68 -6.17
N GLU A 41 3.60 20.89 -7.21
CA GLU A 41 2.89 19.62 -7.34
C GLU A 41 3.56 18.54 -6.48
N LEU A 42 2.76 17.58 -5.99
CA LEU A 42 3.28 16.40 -5.31
C LEU A 42 4.21 15.65 -6.26
N GLU A 43 5.45 15.50 -5.86
CA GLU A 43 6.47 14.90 -6.71
C GLU A 43 6.24 13.40 -6.85
N PHE A 44 6.19 12.95 -8.10
CA PHE A 44 6.31 11.55 -8.42
C PHE A 44 7.80 11.18 -8.27
N GLY A 45 8.17 10.72 -7.07
CA GLY A 45 9.53 10.28 -6.77
C GLY A 45 9.87 8.93 -7.44
N THR A 46 11.03 8.36 -7.10
CA THR A 46 11.41 7.04 -7.59
C THR A 46 10.35 6.01 -7.17
N GLY A 47 9.51 5.64 -8.14
CA GLY A 47 8.49 4.59 -7.97
C GLY A 47 7.09 5.03 -7.54
N GLY A 48 6.79 6.32 -7.38
CA GLY A 48 5.41 6.77 -7.11
C GLY A 48 5.26 8.08 -6.35
N LEU A 49 4.02 8.39 -5.93
CA LEU A 49 3.68 9.54 -5.11
C LEU A 49 3.69 9.17 -3.61
N ARG A 50 4.00 10.12 -2.76
CA ARG A 50 3.80 10.04 -1.31
C ARG A 50 3.62 11.42 -0.71
N GLY A 51 2.58 11.62 0.09
CA GLY A 51 2.28 12.91 0.70
C GLY A 51 1.21 12.84 1.77
N VAL A 52 1.01 13.94 2.45
CA VAL A 52 -0.10 14.13 3.39
C VAL A 52 -1.42 14.16 2.65
N ILE A 53 -2.46 13.53 3.19
CA ILE A 53 -3.82 13.53 2.64
C ILE A 53 -4.44 14.92 2.83
N GLY A 54 -5.10 15.46 1.80
CA GLY A 54 -5.81 16.74 1.86
C GLY A 54 -5.96 17.42 0.50
N ALA A 55 -6.69 18.53 0.49
CA ALA A 55 -6.85 19.36 -0.71
C ALA A 55 -5.56 20.12 -1.04
N GLY A 56 -5.19 20.17 -2.32
CA GLY A 56 -4.01 20.88 -2.82
C GLY A 56 -3.16 20.05 -3.77
N THR A 57 -2.32 20.75 -4.55
CA THR A 57 -1.43 20.12 -5.55
C THR A 57 -0.28 19.36 -4.90
N ASN A 58 0.17 19.77 -3.70
CA ASN A 58 1.21 19.12 -2.89
C ASN A 58 0.62 18.17 -1.83
N ARG A 59 -0.52 17.54 -2.13
CA ARG A 59 -1.25 16.62 -1.25
C ARG A 59 -1.68 15.36 -1.98
N MET A 60 -1.87 14.27 -1.21
CA MET A 60 -2.56 13.08 -1.69
C MET A 60 -4.07 13.30 -1.61
N ASN A 61 -4.73 13.27 -2.75
CA ASN A 61 -6.18 13.38 -2.90
C ASN A 61 -6.63 12.68 -4.19
N ILE A 62 -7.93 12.60 -4.42
CA ILE A 62 -8.49 11.94 -5.60
C ILE A 62 -7.98 12.58 -6.92
N TYR A 63 -7.75 13.88 -6.94
CA TYR A 63 -7.32 14.62 -8.14
C TYR A 63 -5.86 14.36 -8.49
N THR A 64 -4.97 14.33 -7.49
CA THR A 64 -3.56 13.98 -7.69
C THR A 64 -3.39 12.51 -8.07
N VAL A 65 -4.23 11.60 -7.51
CA VAL A 65 -4.30 10.20 -7.90
C VAL A 65 -4.81 10.04 -9.33
N ARG A 66 -5.89 10.72 -9.71
CA ARG A 66 -6.42 10.72 -11.08
C ARG A 66 -5.40 11.22 -12.08
N LYS A 67 -4.70 12.34 -11.78
CA LYS A 67 -3.65 12.91 -12.62
C LYS A 67 -2.50 11.91 -12.83
N ALA A 68 -2.02 11.29 -11.75
CA ALA A 68 -0.98 10.27 -11.81
C ALA A 68 -1.42 9.05 -12.63
N SER A 69 -2.66 8.59 -12.43
CA SER A 69 -3.25 7.46 -13.15
C SER A 69 -3.44 7.77 -14.63
N GLN A 70 -3.82 9.00 -15.01
CA GLN A 70 -3.91 9.41 -16.41
C GLN A 70 -2.52 9.40 -17.07
N GLY A 71 -1.49 9.92 -16.39
CA GLY A 71 -0.12 9.86 -16.91
C GLY A 71 0.38 8.42 -17.09
N LEU A 72 0.12 7.55 -16.11
CA LEU A 72 0.44 6.12 -16.22
C LEU A 72 -0.35 5.46 -17.38
N ALA A 73 -1.63 5.76 -17.54
CA ALA A 73 -2.45 5.25 -18.64
C ALA A 73 -1.88 5.69 -20.00
N ASN A 74 -1.48 6.96 -20.13
CA ASN A 74 -0.84 7.47 -21.37
C ASN A 74 0.44 6.70 -21.69
N TYR A 75 1.26 6.42 -20.67
CA TYR A 75 2.50 5.63 -20.85
C TYR A 75 2.20 4.19 -21.26
N ILE A 76 1.23 3.52 -20.61
CA ILE A 76 0.79 2.15 -20.96
C ILE A 76 0.30 2.09 -22.41
N ILE A 77 -0.46 3.10 -22.86
CA ILE A 77 -0.95 3.21 -24.24
C ILE A 77 0.22 3.32 -25.22
N LYS A 78 1.19 4.20 -24.94
CA LYS A 78 2.40 4.35 -25.76
C LYS A 78 3.23 3.06 -25.84
N ALA A 79 3.24 2.28 -24.76
CA ALA A 79 3.89 0.97 -24.69
C ALA A 79 3.06 -0.16 -25.35
N ASN A 80 1.89 0.13 -25.94
CA ASN A 80 0.93 -0.85 -26.50
C ASN A 80 0.47 -1.92 -25.48
N GLY A 81 0.41 -1.54 -24.19
CA GLY A 81 0.14 -2.45 -23.05
C GLY A 81 -1.32 -2.57 -22.62
N GLN A 82 -2.27 -1.81 -23.26
CA GLN A 82 -3.66 -1.69 -22.79
C GLN A 82 -4.35 -3.04 -22.57
N LYS A 83 -4.10 -4.00 -23.47
CA LYS A 83 -4.74 -5.33 -23.46
C LYS A 83 -4.30 -6.20 -22.28
N LYS A 84 -3.14 -5.91 -21.68
CA LYS A 84 -2.63 -6.66 -20.53
C LYS A 84 -3.32 -6.25 -19.21
N GLY A 85 -3.85 -5.03 -19.14
CA GLY A 85 -4.47 -4.50 -17.92
C GLY A 85 -3.47 -4.19 -16.80
N ILE A 86 -4.01 -3.82 -15.64
CA ILE A 86 -3.25 -3.54 -14.42
C ILE A 86 -3.85 -4.25 -13.20
N ALA A 87 -3.03 -4.52 -12.17
CA ALA A 87 -3.49 -4.98 -10.88
C ALA A 87 -3.38 -3.85 -9.84
N ILE A 88 -4.33 -3.76 -8.90
CA ILE A 88 -4.36 -2.71 -7.87
C ILE A 88 -4.60 -3.33 -6.51
N ALA A 89 -3.71 -3.04 -5.56
CA ALA A 89 -3.84 -3.36 -4.14
C ALA A 89 -3.76 -2.08 -3.29
N TYR A 90 -4.17 -2.19 -2.05
CA TYR A 90 -4.17 -1.08 -1.10
C TYR A 90 -4.03 -1.57 0.33
N ASP A 91 -3.56 -0.68 1.21
CA ASP A 91 -3.39 -0.93 2.63
C ASP A 91 -4.57 -0.42 3.49
N SER A 92 -4.38 -0.36 4.81
CA SER A 92 -5.40 0.02 5.79
C SER A 92 -5.56 1.53 6.01
N ARG A 93 -4.81 2.38 5.31
CA ARG A 93 -4.79 3.83 5.51
C ARG A 93 -6.08 4.51 5.08
N PHE A 94 -6.31 5.71 5.62
CA PHE A 94 -7.38 6.57 5.14
C PHE A 94 -7.31 6.75 3.63
N MET A 95 -8.47 6.73 2.97
CA MET A 95 -8.64 6.92 1.52
C MET A 95 -7.96 5.86 0.65
N SER A 96 -7.34 4.80 1.20
CA SER A 96 -6.69 3.79 0.37
C SER A 96 -7.64 3.05 -0.56
N PRO A 97 -8.84 2.61 -0.13
CA PRO A 97 -9.83 2.02 -1.04
C PRO A 97 -10.34 3.01 -2.09
N GLU A 98 -10.61 4.26 -1.69
CA GLU A 98 -11.11 5.30 -2.58
C GLU A 98 -10.06 5.66 -3.65
N PHE A 99 -8.80 5.81 -3.27
CA PHE A 99 -7.71 6.07 -4.22
C PHE A 99 -7.47 4.89 -5.16
N ALA A 100 -7.65 3.65 -4.68
CA ALA A 100 -7.58 2.46 -5.53
C ALA A 100 -8.71 2.45 -6.57
N ASP A 101 -9.93 2.79 -6.17
CA ASP A 101 -11.08 2.91 -7.07
C ASP A 101 -10.84 4.04 -8.10
N GLU A 102 -10.40 5.21 -7.68
CA GLU A 102 -10.12 6.33 -8.59
C GLU A 102 -9.05 5.99 -9.62
N ALA A 103 -7.98 5.31 -9.20
CA ALA A 103 -6.96 4.82 -10.12
C ALA A 103 -7.55 3.82 -11.13
N ALA A 104 -8.35 2.85 -10.66
CA ALA A 104 -8.99 1.84 -11.50
C ALA A 104 -9.96 2.45 -12.52
N LEU A 105 -10.79 3.42 -12.10
CA LEU A 105 -11.77 4.08 -12.95
C LEU A 105 -11.11 4.98 -14.01
N CYS A 106 -9.99 5.62 -13.67
CA CYS A 106 -9.17 6.33 -14.64
C CYS A 106 -8.58 5.37 -15.69
N MET A 107 -8.05 4.22 -15.26
CA MET A 107 -7.54 3.20 -16.19
C MET A 107 -8.64 2.66 -17.10
N ALA A 108 -9.80 2.31 -16.53
CA ALA A 108 -10.96 1.81 -17.27
C ALA A 108 -11.44 2.82 -18.34
N ALA A 109 -11.53 4.11 -17.99
CA ALA A 109 -11.91 5.17 -18.92
C ALA A 109 -10.91 5.37 -20.08
N ASN A 110 -9.68 4.87 -19.92
CA ASN A 110 -8.64 4.82 -20.97
C ASN A 110 -8.59 3.45 -21.69
N GLY A 111 -9.57 2.58 -21.46
CA GLY A 111 -9.67 1.25 -22.10
C GLY A 111 -8.67 0.23 -21.54
N ILE A 112 -8.12 0.47 -20.36
CA ILE A 112 -7.19 -0.43 -19.67
C ILE A 112 -7.94 -1.14 -18.57
N LYS A 113 -8.00 -2.48 -18.63
CA LYS A 113 -8.66 -3.29 -17.61
C LYS A 113 -7.93 -3.20 -16.27
N ALA A 114 -8.67 -2.92 -15.19
CA ALA A 114 -8.16 -2.90 -13.83
C ALA A 114 -8.67 -4.12 -13.04
N TYR A 115 -7.75 -4.86 -12.44
CA TYR A 115 -8.00 -5.93 -11.48
C TYR A 115 -7.77 -5.38 -10.09
N VAL A 116 -8.82 -5.18 -9.31
CA VAL A 116 -8.77 -4.54 -7.98
C VAL A 116 -9.04 -5.58 -6.90
N PHE A 117 -8.19 -5.67 -5.91
CA PHE A 117 -8.43 -6.56 -4.79
C PHE A 117 -9.68 -6.15 -3.99
N GLU A 118 -10.49 -7.14 -3.60
CA GLU A 118 -11.75 -6.96 -2.85
C GLU A 118 -11.58 -6.31 -1.48
N SER A 119 -10.39 -6.46 -0.90
CA SER A 119 -9.97 -5.86 0.38
C SER A 119 -8.46 -5.67 0.39
N LEU A 120 -7.94 -5.04 1.45
CA LEU A 120 -6.51 -4.75 1.57
C LEU A 120 -5.64 -6.01 1.34
N ARG A 121 -4.55 -5.86 0.58
CA ARG A 121 -3.55 -6.91 0.28
C ARG A 121 -2.13 -6.36 0.34
N PRO A 122 -1.16 -7.22 0.71
CA PRO A 122 0.25 -6.86 0.80
C PRO A 122 0.87 -6.40 -0.51
N THR A 123 1.85 -5.51 -0.42
CA THR A 123 2.69 -5.11 -1.56
C THR A 123 3.32 -6.31 -2.29
N PRO A 124 3.90 -7.33 -1.61
CA PRO A 124 4.43 -8.51 -2.32
C PRO A 124 3.36 -9.35 -3.01
N GLU A 125 2.12 -9.36 -2.50
CA GLU A 125 1.02 -10.06 -3.17
C GLU A 125 0.56 -9.32 -4.44
N LEU A 126 0.62 -7.98 -4.48
CA LEU A 126 0.43 -7.26 -5.74
C LEU A 126 1.47 -7.65 -6.78
N SER A 127 2.75 -7.67 -6.41
CA SER A 127 3.84 -8.10 -7.31
C SER A 127 3.59 -9.49 -7.88
N PHE A 128 3.08 -10.39 -7.07
CA PHE A 128 2.65 -11.73 -7.51
C PHE A 128 1.44 -11.67 -8.43
N ALA A 129 0.39 -10.94 -8.06
CA ALA A 129 -0.87 -10.86 -8.79
C ALA A 129 -0.67 -10.32 -10.22
N LEU A 130 0.10 -9.23 -10.36
CA LEU A 130 0.32 -8.64 -11.68
C LEU A 130 1.04 -9.59 -12.64
N ARG A 131 2.00 -10.39 -12.15
CA ARG A 131 2.69 -11.41 -12.96
C ARG A 131 1.78 -12.59 -13.28
N THR A 132 0.99 -13.05 -12.31
CA THR A 132 0.04 -14.17 -12.48
C THR A 132 -1.06 -13.84 -13.48
N LEU A 133 -1.56 -12.60 -13.45
CA LEU A 133 -2.59 -12.11 -14.37
C LEU A 133 -2.03 -11.65 -15.73
N GLY A 134 -0.70 -11.58 -15.88
CA GLY A 134 -0.04 -11.07 -17.08
C GLY A 134 -0.25 -9.57 -17.32
N CYS A 135 -0.44 -8.80 -16.24
CA CYS A 135 -0.64 -7.36 -16.30
C CYS A 135 0.64 -6.63 -16.75
N ILE A 136 0.47 -5.48 -17.42
CA ILE A 136 1.59 -4.61 -17.83
C ILE A 136 2.14 -3.80 -16.65
N SER A 137 1.29 -3.48 -15.68
CA SER A 137 1.64 -2.64 -14.54
C SER A 137 0.81 -3.03 -13.32
N GLY A 138 1.21 -2.55 -12.14
CA GLY A 138 0.48 -2.65 -10.91
C GLY A 138 0.57 -1.38 -10.08
N ILE A 139 -0.40 -1.16 -9.21
CA ILE A 139 -0.46 -0.02 -8.30
C ILE A 139 -0.68 -0.54 -6.88
N VAL A 140 0.08 -0.01 -5.92
CA VAL A 140 -0.23 -0.17 -4.49
C VAL A 140 -0.50 1.20 -3.88
N ILE A 141 -1.69 1.36 -3.33
CA ILE A 141 -2.05 2.54 -2.56
C ILE A 141 -1.61 2.33 -1.12
N THR A 142 -0.51 2.96 -0.75
CA THR A 142 0.13 2.83 0.57
C THR A 142 1.18 3.92 0.78
N ALA A 143 1.37 4.32 2.03
CA ALA A 143 2.54 5.07 2.46
C ALA A 143 3.48 4.22 3.33
N SER A 144 3.37 2.86 3.27
CA SER A 144 4.18 1.93 4.05
C SER A 144 4.11 2.28 5.56
N HIS A 145 5.21 2.54 6.19
CA HIS A 145 5.34 2.83 7.62
C HIS A 145 5.27 4.32 8.01
N ASN A 146 4.91 5.22 7.09
CA ASN A 146 4.75 6.65 7.39
C ASN A 146 3.63 6.90 8.42
N PRO A 147 3.61 8.08 9.07
CA PRO A 147 2.51 8.49 9.96
C PRO A 147 1.11 8.40 9.32
N PRO A 148 0.03 8.36 10.12
CA PRO A 148 -1.34 8.08 9.65
C PRO A 148 -1.90 9.11 8.66
N GLU A 149 -1.43 10.37 8.71
CA GLU A 149 -1.84 11.44 7.81
C GLU A 149 -1.31 11.30 6.38
N TYR A 150 -0.36 10.37 6.14
CA TYR A 150 0.21 10.12 4.82
C TYR A 150 -0.53 9.01 4.07
N ASN A 151 -0.58 9.16 2.74
CA ASN A 151 -0.84 8.05 1.82
C ASN A 151 0.11 8.15 0.62
N GLY A 152 0.06 7.16 -0.28
CA GLY A 152 0.93 7.10 -1.44
C GLY A 152 0.37 6.23 -2.55
N TYR A 153 1.07 6.25 -3.68
CA TYR A 153 0.72 5.56 -4.90
C TYR A 153 2.00 5.00 -5.50
N LYS A 154 2.31 3.72 -5.23
CA LYS A 154 3.49 3.02 -5.75
C LYS A 154 3.16 2.37 -7.09
N VAL A 155 4.04 2.48 -8.09
CA VAL A 155 3.88 1.85 -9.40
C VAL A 155 4.85 0.70 -9.59
N TYR A 156 4.33 -0.40 -10.12
CA TYR A 156 5.06 -1.62 -10.47
C TYR A 156 4.94 -1.90 -11.97
N TRP A 157 5.90 -2.62 -12.55
CA TRP A 157 5.86 -2.99 -13.96
C TRP A 157 5.71 -4.49 -14.16
N GLU A 158 5.60 -4.95 -15.41
CA GLU A 158 5.26 -6.34 -15.77
C GLU A 158 6.20 -7.42 -15.19
N ASP A 159 7.40 -7.05 -14.78
CA ASP A 159 8.35 -7.93 -14.09
C ASP A 159 8.02 -8.16 -12.60
N GLY A 160 7.05 -7.41 -12.05
CA GLY A 160 6.66 -7.43 -10.65
C GLY A 160 7.50 -6.52 -9.75
N ALA A 161 8.48 -5.80 -10.30
CA ALA A 161 9.29 -4.87 -9.54
C ALA A 161 8.68 -3.45 -9.53
N GLN A 162 8.94 -2.70 -8.47
CA GLN A 162 8.66 -1.27 -8.46
C GLN A 162 9.48 -0.58 -9.55
N ILE A 163 8.87 0.37 -10.27
CA ILE A 163 9.54 1.07 -11.38
C ILE A 163 10.82 1.76 -10.92
N THR A 164 11.82 1.70 -11.79
CA THR A 164 13.12 2.36 -11.64
C THR A 164 13.51 3.06 -12.95
N ALA A 165 14.65 3.75 -12.95
CA ALA A 165 15.16 4.40 -14.17
C ALA A 165 15.41 3.37 -15.31
N PRO A 166 15.07 3.70 -16.56
CA PRO A 166 14.58 5.00 -17.04
C PRO A 166 13.06 5.17 -16.96
N LYS A 167 12.31 4.10 -16.66
CA LYS A 167 10.85 4.02 -16.75
C LYS A 167 10.13 4.99 -15.81
N ASP A 168 10.67 5.18 -14.60
CA ASP A 168 10.17 6.16 -13.64
C ASP A 168 10.13 7.58 -14.26
N LYS A 169 11.22 8.00 -14.93
CA LYS A 169 11.31 9.31 -15.57
C LYS A 169 10.35 9.47 -16.75
N GLU A 170 10.15 8.39 -17.51
CA GLU A 170 9.24 8.37 -18.65
C GLU A 170 7.78 8.51 -18.18
N ILE A 171 7.38 7.79 -17.12
CA ILE A 171 6.06 7.90 -16.50
C ILE A 171 5.86 9.28 -15.87
N ILE A 172 6.86 9.81 -15.14
CA ILE A 172 6.84 11.17 -14.59
C ILE A 172 6.59 12.21 -15.69
N ALA A 173 7.24 12.05 -16.84
CA ALA A 173 7.03 12.96 -17.96
C ALA A 173 5.57 12.94 -18.46
N GLU A 174 4.94 11.75 -18.56
CA GLU A 174 3.53 11.64 -18.92
C GLU A 174 2.60 12.25 -17.87
N VAL A 175 2.89 12.09 -16.58
CA VAL A 175 2.12 12.72 -15.49
C VAL A 175 2.23 14.25 -15.58
N LYS A 176 3.43 14.80 -15.83
CA LYS A 176 3.64 16.24 -16.00
C LYS A 176 2.97 16.80 -17.25
N ASN A 177 2.78 15.99 -18.29
CA ASN A 177 2.06 16.39 -19.52
C ASN A 177 0.54 16.53 -19.30
N VAL A 178 0.00 16.01 -18.18
CA VAL A 178 -1.39 16.24 -17.78
C VAL A 178 -1.48 17.60 -17.08
N THR A 179 -1.60 18.67 -17.87
CA THR A 179 -1.61 20.05 -17.36
C THR A 179 -3.01 20.59 -17.08
N ASP A 180 -4.04 19.94 -17.60
CA ASP A 180 -5.46 20.31 -17.44
C ASP A 180 -6.22 19.14 -16.82
N TYR A 181 -6.78 19.34 -15.64
CA TYR A 181 -7.55 18.32 -14.91
C TYR A 181 -8.79 17.84 -15.69
N HIS A 182 -9.42 18.69 -16.50
CA HIS A 182 -10.56 18.34 -17.35
C HIS A 182 -10.22 17.32 -18.47
N THR A 183 -8.93 17.13 -18.75
CA THR A 183 -8.47 16.09 -19.70
C THR A 183 -8.30 14.71 -19.06
N VAL A 184 -8.35 14.63 -17.74
CA VAL A 184 -8.27 13.37 -17.01
C VAL A 184 -9.58 12.59 -17.20
N LYS A 185 -9.46 11.40 -17.73
CA LYS A 185 -10.61 10.53 -17.97
C LYS A 185 -10.95 9.74 -16.72
N THR A 186 -12.23 9.66 -16.42
CA THR A 186 -12.79 8.78 -15.41
C THR A 186 -14.15 8.28 -15.87
N MET A 187 -14.69 7.23 -15.27
CA MET A 187 -16.01 6.69 -15.59
C MET A 187 -16.70 6.16 -14.34
N ASP A 188 -17.99 5.93 -14.44
CA ASP A 188 -18.77 5.31 -13.38
C ASP A 188 -18.30 3.88 -13.10
N LYS A 189 -18.27 3.49 -11.84
CA LYS A 189 -17.79 2.15 -11.42
C LYS A 189 -18.66 1.04 -11.98
N GLN A 190 -20.00 1.21 -11.97
CA GLN A 190 -20.91 0.19 -12.50
C GLN A 190 -20.78 0.07 -14.02
N GLU A 191 -20.58 1.18 -14.72
CA GLU A 191 -20.29 1.17 -16.17
C GLU A 191 -18.98 0.43 -16.46
N ALA A 192 -17.92 0.69 -15.68
CA ALA A 192 -16.63 0.00 -15.81
C ALA A 192 -16.76 -1.51 -15.60
N ILE A 193 -17.53 -1.94 -14.58
CA ILE A 193 -17.84 -3.36 -14.30
C ILE A 193 -18.60 -3.97 -15.48
N ASN A 194 -19.66 -3.33 -15.95
CA ASN A 194 -20.49 -3.79 -17.08
C ASN A 194 -19.70 -3.92 -18.37
N ALA A 195 -18.73 -3.04 -18.58
CA ALA A 195 -17.81 -3.08 -19.73
C ALA A 195 -16.69 -4.13 -19.57
N GLY A 196 -16.57 -4.80 -18.42
CA GLY A 196 -15.51 -5.75 -18.12
C GLY A 196 -14.12 -5.11 -17.92
N LEU A 197 -14.08 -3.80 -17.69
CA LEU A 197 -12.87 -3.01 -17.48
C LEU A 197 -12.51 -2.83 -16.00
N TYR A 198 -13.41 -3.12 -15.09
CA TYR A 198 -13.18 -3.19 -13.64
C TYR A 198 -13.52 -4.59 -13.16
N GLN A 199 -12.55 -5.34 -12.66
CA GLN A 199 -12.74 -6.69 -12.14
C GLN A 199 -12.23 -6.80 -10.72
N VAL A 200 -13.09 -7.25 -9.81
CA VAL A 200 -12.69 -7.59 -8.44
C VAL A 200 -11.94 -8.93 -8.45
N ILE A 201 -10.81 -8.98 -7.75
CA ILE A 201 -10.00 -10.17 -7.53
C ILE A 201 -9.81 -10.40 -6.02
N GLY A 202 -9.42 -11.60 -5.63
CA GLY A 202 -9.23 -11.96 -4.21
C GLY A 202 -8.78 -13.39 -4.05
N LYS A 203 -9.66 -14.26 -3.53
CA LYS A 203 -9.36 -15.62 -3.09
C LYS A 203 -8.55 -16.46 -4.08
N GLU A 204 -8.80 -16.37 -5.37
CA GLU A 204 -8.08 -17.13 -6.39
C GLU A 204 -6.59 -16.72 -6.49
N ILE A 205 -6.31 -15.43 -6.27
CA ILE A 205 -4.93 -14.93 -6.21
C ILE A 205 -4.29 -15.30 -4.89
N ASP A 206 -5.03 -15.11 -3.76
CA ASP A 206 -4.56 -15.50 -2.43
C ASP A 206 -4.16 -16.98 -2.39
N ASP A 207 -4.96 -17.88 -2.96
CA ASP A 207 -4.69 -19.31 -3.00
C ASP A 207 -3.43 -19.64 -3.83
N ALA A 208 -3.30 -19.02 -4.99
CA ALA A 208 -2.12 -19.18 -5.83
C ALA A 208 -0.85 -18.62 -5.16
N TYR A 209 -0.97 -17.49 -4.45
CA TYR A 209 0.12 -16.89 -3.70
C TYR A 209 0.60 -17.81 -2.57
N MET A 210 -0.30 -18.42 -1.80
CA MET A 210 0.04 -19.39 -0.75
C MET A 210 0.81 -20.60 -1.32
N VAL A 211 0.44 -21.08 -2.51
CA VAL A 211 1.17 -22.17 -3.20
C VAL A 211 2.62 -21.76 -3.48
N GLU A 212 2.86 -20.54 -3.97
CA GLU A 212 4.21 -20.07 -4.26
C GLU A 212 5.02 -19.80 -2.99
N LEU A 213 4.40 -19.26 -1.94
CA LEU A 213 5.07 -19.06 -0.65
C LEU A 213 5.57 -20.36 -0.04
N LYS A 214 4.78 -21.44 -0.12
CA LYS A 214 5.19 -22.75 0.40
C LYS A 214 6.41 -23.33 -0.34
N LYS A 215 6.64 -22.97 -1.59
CA LYS A 215 7.83 -23.41 -2.35
C LYS A 215 9.12 -22.73 -1.87
N GLN A 216 9.00 -21.63 -1.11
CA GLN A 216 10.16 -20.92 -0.55
C GLN A 216 10.68 -21.54 0.75
N ILE A 217 10.02 -22.57 1.29
CA ILE A 217 10.43 -23.22 2.54
C ILE A 217 11.72 -24.01 2.29
N ILE A 218 12.76 -23.66 3.06
CA ILE A 218 14.09 -24.27 2.93
C ILE A 218 14.15 -25.58 3.73
N HIS A 219 13.58 -25.61 4.95
CA HIS A 219 13.66 -26.73 5.88
C HIS A 219 12.28 -27.21 6.35
N PRO A 220 11.50 -27.88 5.47
CA PRO A 220 10.15 -28.35 5.81
C PRO A 220 10.12 -29.44 6.87
N ASP A 221 11.22 -30.21 7.02
CA ASP A 221 11.44 -31.19 8.08
C ASP A 221 11.53 -30.53 9.46
N VAL A 222 12.34 -29.47 9.59
CA VAL A 222 12.47 -28.73 10.86
C VAL A 222 11.13 -28.11 11.28
N ILE A 223 10.38 -27.55 10.31
CA ILE A 223 9.04 -27.01 10.63
C ILE A 223 8.15 -28.10 11.24
N LYS A 224 8.14 -29.32 10.67
CA LYS A 224 7.34 -30.44 11.22
C LYS A 224 7.73 -30.83 12.64
N GLU A 225 9.00 -30.69 12.98
CA GLU A 225 9.49 -31.01 14.33
C GLU A 225 9.08 -29.98 15.38
N VAL A 226 9.02 -28.68 15.00
CA VAL A 226 8.82 -27.58 15.96
C VAL A 226 7.43 -26.94 15.95
N ALA A 227 6.64 -27.15 14.90
CA ALA A 227 5.40 -26.42 14.66
C ALA A 227 4.35 -26.61 15.77
N ASP A 228 4.36 -27.76 16.46
CA ASP A 228 3.44 -28.06 17.54
C ASP A 228 3.80 -27.34 18.85
N ASP A 229 5.07 -27.05 19.08
CA ASP A 229 5.59 -26.55 20.35
C ASP A 229 5.93 -25.07 20.34
N ILE A 230 6.50 -24.58 19.23
CA ILE A 230 6.94 -23.17 19.10
C ILE A 230 5.76 -22.21 19.25
N LYS A 231 5.95 -21.18 20.07
CA LYS A 231 4.95 -20.14 20.32
C LYS A 231 5.36 -18.85 19.61
N ILE A 232 4.51 -18.38 18.73
CA ILE A 232 4.72 -17.19 17.93
C ILE A 232 3.71 -16.12 18.33
N VAL A 233 4.18 -14.92 18.68
CA VAL A 233 3.34 -13.73 18.74
C VAL A 233 3.52 -12.97 17.45
N TYR A 234 2.42 -12.56 16.84
CA TYR A 234 2.41 -11.80 15.59
C TYR A 234 1.59 -10.51 15.74
N THR A 235 2.13 -9.40 15.21
CA THR A 235 1.36 -8.18 15.01
C THR A 235 1.43 -7.73 13.56
N PRO A 236 0.27 -7.53 12.89
CA PRO A 236 0.20 -6.93 11.57
C PRO A 236 0.34 -5.40 11.59
N LEU A 237 0.51 -4.76 12.76
CA LEU A 237 0.49 -3.31 12.93
C LEU A 237 -0.70 -2.66 12.20
N CYS A 238 -1.91 -3.21 12.40
CA CYS A 238 -3.17 -2.82 11.74
C CYS A 238 -3.18 -2.96 10.22
N GLY A 239 -2.24 -3.71 9.62
CA GLY A 239 -1.97 -3.73 8.18
C GLY A 239 -2.43 -5.00 7.46
N THR A 240 -1.98 -5.09 6.22
CA THR A 240 -2.36 -6.11 5.22
C THR A 240 -1.84 -7.51 5.53
N GLY A 241 -0.78 -7.61 6.34
CA GLY A 241 -0.17 -8.88 6.70
C GLY A 241 -1.04 -9.81 7.53
N ASN A 242 -2.10 -9.29 8.21
CA ASN A 242 -2.93 -10.07 9.13
C ASN A 242 -3.39 -11.40 8.54
N LYS A 243 -4.11 -11.37 7.41
CA LYS A 243 -4.67 -12.58 6.81
C LYS A 243 -3.60 -13.50 6.20
N PRO A 244 -2.70 -13.04 5.31
CA PRO A 244 -1.76 -13.92 4.63
C PRO A 244 -0.71 -14.52 5.56
N VAL A 245 -0.17 -13.77 6.53
CA VAL A 245 0.82 -14.31 7.49
C VAL A 245 0.19 -15.37 8.39
N ARG A 246 -1.00 -15.11 8.93
CA ARG A 246 -1.72 -16.10 9.75
C ARG A 246 -2.06 -17.35 8.96
N ARG A 247 -2.47 -17.17 7.70
CA ARG A 247 -2.82 -18.28 6.82
C ARG A 247 -1.60 -19.15 6.54
N ILE A 248 -0.47 -18.56 6.14
CA ILE A 248 0.73 -19.36 5.85
C ILE A 248 1.24 -20.09 7.08
N LEU A 249 1.29 -19.44 8.25
CA LEU A 249 1.70 -20.09 9.49
C LEU A 249 0.78 -21.27 9.85
N SER A 250 -0.54 -21.09 9.71
CA SER A 250 -1.53 -22.16 9.93
C SER A 250 -1.36 -23.32 8.93
N GLU A 251 -1.18 -23.01 7.64
CA GLU A 251 -1.01 -24.03 6.59
C GLU A 251 0.34 -24.78 6.69
N LEU A 252 1.32 -24.18 7.37
CA LEU A 252 2.59 -24.84 7.74
C LEU A 252 2.51 -25.68 9.01
N GLY A 253 1.38 -25.64 9.73
CA GLY A 253 1.14 -26.46 10.91
C GLY A 253 1.45 -25.81 12.26
N PHE A 254 1.85 -24.53 12.29
CA PHE A 254 2.08 -23.80 13.55
C PHE A 254 0.79 -23.66 14.34
N LYS A 255 0.72 -24.26 15.55
CA LYS A 255 -0.49 -24.32 16.37
C LYS A 255 -0.60 -23.15 17.36
N ASN A 256 0.52 -22.60 17.80
CA ASN A 256 0.58 -21.61 18.86
C ASN A 256 0.92 -20.22 18.30
N VAL A 257 0.05 -19.68 17.45
CA VAL A 257 0.16 -18.33 16.88
C VAL A 257 -0.81 -17.41 17.59
N TYR A 258 -0.29 -16.42 18.30
CA TYR A 258 -1.04 -15.43 19.07
C TYR A 258 -0.94 -14.07 18.40
N VAL A 259 -2.07 -13.54 17.94
CA VAL A 259 -2.12 -12.21 17.31
C VAL A 259 -2.40 -11.15 18.36
N VAL A 260 -1.73 -10.00 18.26
CA VAL A 260 -1.93 -8.84 19.15
C VAL A 260 -3.34 -8.26 18.91
N PRO A 261 -4.29 -8.37 19.87
CA PRO A 261 -5.68 -8.00 19.62
C PRO A 261 -5.87 -6.52 19.29
N GLU A 262 -5.06 -5.65 19.91
CA GLU A 262 -5.12 -4.19 19.73
C GLU A 262 -4.67 -3.74 18.35
N GLN A 263 -3.95 -4.60 17.61
CA GLN A 263 -3.33 -4.28 16.32
C GLN A 263 -3.77 -5.25 15.21
N GLU A 264 -4.67 -6.18 15.51
CA GLU A 264 -5.16 -7.21 14.57
C GLU A 264 -5.99 -6.60 13.43
N ASN A 265 -6.90 -5.70 13.78
CA ASN A 265 -7.83 -5.14 12.81
C ASN A 265 -7.25 -3.89 12.14
N PRO A 266 -7.64 -3.60 10.87
CA PRO A 266 -7.29 -2.36 10.22
C PRO A 266 -7.70 -1.13 11.04
N ASP A 267 -6.74 -0.25 11.28
CA ASP A 267 -6.97 1.04 11.93
C ASP A 267 -6.21 2.13 11.17
N PRO A 268 -6.88 2.95 10.36
CA PRO A 268 -6.22 3.98 9.56
C PRO A 268 -5.58 5.09 10.40
N LYS A 269 -5.93 5.21 11.70
CA LYS A 269 -5.33 6.17 12.64
C LYS A 269 -4.10 5.62 13.35
N PHE A 270 -3.85 4.31 13.26
CA PHE A 270 -2.79 3.61 14.01
C PHE A 270 -2.77 4.00 15.50
N THR A 271 -3.95 4.01 16.15
CA THR A 271 -4.16 4.55 17.52
C THR A 271 -3.26 3.94 18.59
N THR A 272 -2.68 2.79 18.34
CA THR A 272 -1.74 2.10 19.24
C THR A 272 -0.27 2.43 18.96
N LEU A 273 0.03 3.29 17.98
CA LEU A 273 1.37 3.53 17.45
C LEU A 273 1.56 5.02 17.12
N ASP A 274 2.76 5.54 17.30
CA ASP A 274 3.14 6.85 16.74
C ASP A 274 3.25 6.75 15.19
N TYR A 275 3.87 5.68 14.72
CA TYR A 275 3.90 5.26 13.32
C TYR A 275 4.21 3.74 13.21
N PRO A 276 3.67 3.06 12.20
CA PRO A 276 3.68 1.59 12.12
C PRO A 276 4.95 1.03 11.49
N ASN A 277 6.12 1.29 12.10
CA ASN A 277 7.42 0.82 11.58
C ASN A 277 7.97 -0.35 12.42
N PRO A 278 8.10 -1.57 11.86
CA PRO A 278 8.65 -2.72 12.57
C PRO A 278 10.15 -2.64 12.88
N GLU A 279 10.84 -1.58 12.43
CA GLU A 279 12.20 -1.26 12.86
C GLU A 279 12.23 -0.45 14.16
N ASP A 280 11.09 0.17 14.56
CA ASP A 280 10.99 0.90 15.82
C ASP A 280 10.63 -0.05 16.97
N PRO A 281 11.47 -0.13 18.02
CA PRO A 281 11.15 -0.93 19.21
C PRO A 281 9.80 -0.60 19.85
N LYS A 282 9.32 0.63 19.75
CA LYS A 282 8.01 1.04 20.28
C LYS A 282 6.84 0.33 19.61
N ALA A 283 6.97 -0.03 18.32
CA ALA A 283 5.95 -0.77 17.59
C ALA A 283 5.69 -2.17 18.20
N PHE A 284 6.67 -2.73 18.92
CA PHE A 284 6.57 -4.02 19.57
C PHE A 284 6.01 -3.98 20.99
N THR A 285 5.64 -2.82 21.54
CA THR A 285 5.20 -2.68 22.93
C THR A 285 4.10 -3.67 23.31
N TYR A 286 3.03 -3.76 22.53
CA TYR A 286 1.93 -4.71 22.75
C TYR A 286 2.34 -6.15 22.47
N ALA A 287 3.10 -6.38 21.42
CA ALA A 287 3.55 -7.71 21.03
C ALA A 287 4.50 -8.33 22.09
N LEU A 288 5.44 -7.56 22.62
CA LEU A 288 6.35 -8.03 23.68
C LEU A 288 5.62 -8.26 25.01
N LYS A 289 4.59 -7.47 25.31
CA LYS A 289 3.72 -7.73 26.47
C LYS A 289 3.01 -9.06 26.32
N LEU A 290 2.35 -9.30 25.20
CA LEU A 290 1.67 -10.55 24.89
C LEU A 290 2.64 -11.73 24.85
N ALA A 291 3.85 -11.54 24.32
CA ALA A 291 4.88 -12.56 24.28
C ALA A 291 5.29 -13.04 25.66
N LYS A 292 5.46 -12.12 26.62
CA LYS A 292 5.74 -12.45 28.03
C LYS A 292 4.58 -13.22 28.69
N GLU A 293 3.33 -12.83 28.41
CA GLU A 293 2.12 -13.50 28.90
C GLU A 293 1.99 -14.94 28.40
N LYS A 294 2.35 -15.17 27.12
CA LYS A 294 2.26 -16.47 26.44
C LYS A 294 3.52 -17.31 26.57
N ASN A 295 4.60 -16.76 27.10
CA ASN A 295 5.95 -17.35 27.06
C ASN A 295 6.30 -17.72 25.61
N ALA A 296 6.20 -16.75 24.71
CA ALA A 296 6.45 -16.97 23.29
C ALA A 296 7.95 -17.03 22.97
N ASP A 297 8.31 -17.85 22.00
CA ASP A 297 9.70 -18.02 21.56
C ASP A 297 10.12 -16.92 20.58
N ILE A 298 9.18 -16.50 19.71
CA ILE A 298 9.39 -15.53 18.62
C ILE A 298 8.26 -14.51 18.60
N VAL A 299 8.62 -13.28 18.27
CA VAL A 299 7.68 -12.18 18.02
C VAL A 299 7.94 -11.61 16.63
N LEU A 300 6.90 -11.54 15.82
CA LEU A 300 6.93 -11.05 14.45
C LEU A 300 6.06 -9.80 14.30
N ALA A 301 6.51 -8.83 13.51
CA ALA A 301 5.72 -7.67 13.12
C ALA A 301 5.91 -7.36 11.64
N THR A 302 4.81 -7.04 10.95
CA THR A 302 4.85 -6.50 9.57
C THR A 302 4.31 -5.08 9.55
N ASP A 303 4.85 -4.22 8.67
CA ASP A 303 4.31 -2.88 8.45
C ASP A 303 2.97 -2.93 7.68
N PRO A 304 2.27 -1.80 7.49
CA PRO A 304 0.92 -1.80 6.94
C PRO A 304 0.76 -2.43 5.56
N ASP A 305 1.74 -2.34 4.68
CA ASP A 305 1.73 -2.98 3.36
C ASP A 305 2.57 -4.28 3.31
N ALA A 306 3.06 -4.72 4.48
CA ALA A 306 3.72 -6.00 4.73
C ALA A 306 4.88 -6.31 3.78
N ASP A 307 5.67 -5.29 3.40
CA ASP A 307 6.92 -5.43 2.67
C ASP A 307 8.15 -5.41 3.61
N ARG A 308 7.93 -5.22 4.93
CA ARG A 308 8.94 -5.26 5.99
C ARG A 308 8.57 -6.27 7.07
N LEU A 309 9.60 -6.85 7.69
CA LEU A 309 9.48 -7.78 8.80
C LEU A 309 10.41 -7.34 9.95
N GLY A 310 9.85 -7.18 11.15
CA GLY A 310 10.59 -7.05 12.38
C GLY A 310 10.49 -8.33 13.22
N VAL A 311 11.58 -8.72 13.87
CA VAL A 311 11.68 -9.98 14.61
C VAL A 311 12.31 -9.74 15.97
N TYR A 312 11.71 -10.33 17.01
CA TYR A 312 12.32 -10.55 18.32
C TYR A 312 12.31 -12.04 18.65
N ALA A 313 13.32 -12.52 19.33
CA ALA A 313 13.38 -13.89 19.86
C ALA A 313 13.73 -13.86 21.35
N LEU A 314 13.21 -14.86 22.08
CA LEU A 314 13.55 -15.06 23.48
C LEU A 314 14.98 -15.59 23.60
N ASP A 315 15.86 -14.82 24.24
CA ASP A 315 17.16 -15.30 24.65
C ASP A 315 17.00 -16.15 25.93
N THR A 316 17.09 -17.45 25.79
CA THR A 316 16.89 -18.39 26.89
C THR A 316 17.93 -18.25 28.00
N ALA A 317 19.11 -17.69 27.71
CA ALA A 317 20.15 -17.48 28.71
C ALA A 317 19.85 -16.29 29.63
N SER A 318 19.30 -15.20 29.07
CA SER A 318 18.95 -13.99 29.84
C SER A 318 17.47 -13.93 30.23
N GLY A 319 16.60 -14.69 29.58
CA GLY A 319 15.14 -14.60 29.74
C GLY A 319 14.53 -13.35 29.11
N GLU A 320 15.26 -12.62 28.26
CA GLU A 320 14.82 -11.39 27.63
C GLU A 320 14.61 -11.54 26.14
N TYR A 321 13.69 -10.76 25.56
CA TYR A 321 13.49 -10.69 24.12
C TYR A 321 14.53 -9.77 23.48
N LYS A 322 15.24 -10.28 22.46
CA LYS A 322 16.24 -9.54 21.70
C LYS A 322 15.77 -9.32 20.26
N SER A 323 15.93 -8.09 19.74
CA SER A 323 15.61 -7.76 18.38
C SER A 323 16.66 -8.28 17.40
N PHE A 324 16.19 -8.74 16.24
CA PHE A 324 17.05 -9.02 15.08
C PHE A 324 16.91 -7.86 14.09
N THR A 325 18.04 -7.28 13.70
CA THR A 325 18.05 -6.29 12.62
C THR A 325 17.75 -6.96 11.27
N GLY A 326 17.32 -6.19 10.27
CA GLY A 326 17.08 -6.71 8.92
C GLY A 326 18.31 -7.45 8.36
N ASN A 327 19.52 -6.93 8.59
CA ASN A 327 20.76 -7.59 8.19
C ASN A 327 20.98 -8.93 8.90
N MET A 328 20.69 -9.01 10.21
CA MET A 328 20.80 -10.27 10.97
C MET A 328 19.76 -11.28 10.49
N SER A 329 18.50 -10.85 10.28
CA SER A 329 17.44 -11.73 9.77
C SER A 329 17.79 -12.28 8.39
N GLY A 330 18.34 -11.46 7.49
CA GLY A 330 18.75 -11.87 6.15
C GLY A 330 20.00 -12.77 6.10
N THR A 331 20.73 -12.92 7.22
CA THR A 331 21.88 -13.85 7.30
C THR A 331 21.52 -15.22 7.87
N VAL A 332 20.35 -15.38 8.47
CA VAL A 332 19.85 -16.65 9.04
C VAL A 332 18.70 -17.25 8.25
N SER A 333 18.25 -16.56 7.18
CA SER A 333 17.19 -17.01 6.27
C SER A 333 17.71 -17.82 5.09
#